data_430546f4fc19be9b8a2cfaca1e02cdbb
#
_entry.id   430546f4fc19be9b8a2cfaca1e02cdbb
#
_cell.length_a   1.000
_cell.length_b   1.000
_cell.length_c   1.000
_cell.angle_alpha   90.00
_cell.angle_beta   90.00
_cell.angle_gamma   90.00
#
_symmetry.space_group_name_H-M   'P 1'
#
loop_
_entity.id
_entity.type
_entity.pdbx_description
1 polymer ?
#
loop_
_entity_poly.entity_id
_entity_poly.type
_entity_poly.pdbx_seq_one_letter_code
_entity_poly.pdbx_strand_id
1 'polypeptide(L)'
;MPRLTQIGKDQAHPNAQAIYKLLFKDRDPVVQPGTDTGTPGNWWTVFAVSPDAFDHAVAGFQYYRGKRKLDPKLRELGQTRAGWGRGSQFVYSQHCKASRGVGLSEEQIQSIPHWQVAECYSPVERAVLAYTDGMVLQGGRVADGIFAALKKHLSDVEIMELTYIVGMYDMHAMISKTLRLEYDDVDDRIVEVAAPTGASSDVMRMVDQEKKE
;
A
#
# COMPACT_ATOMS: atom_id res chain seq x y z
N MET A 1 -0.81 -6.35 -16.92
CA MET A 1 -1.83 -7.40 -16.66
C MET A 1 -1.45 -8.19 -15.41
N PRO A 2 -2.40 -8.63 -14.59
CA PRO A 2 -2.13 -9.48 -13.44
C PRO A 2 -1.30 -10.72 -13.80
N ARG A 3 -0.50 -11.19 -12.85
CA ARG A 3 0.35 -12.40 -13.05
C ARG A 3 -0.40 -13.72 -12.86
N LEU A 4 -1.56 -13.67 -12.20
CA LEU A 4 -2.42 -14.84 -11.98
C LEU A 4 -3.69 -14.74 -12.83
N THR A 5 -4.33 -15.90 -13.01
CA THR A 5 -5.64 -16.00 -13.66
C THR A 5 -6.66 -15.14 -12.91
N GLN A 6 -7.52 -14.47 -13.64
CA GLN A 6 -8.66 -13.78 -13.10
C GLN A 6 -9.89 -14.70 -13.15
N ILE A 7 -10.65 -14.76 -12.07
CA ILE A 7 -11.86 -15.57 -11.95
C ILE A 7 -13.06 -14.71 -12.30
N GLY A 8 -13.77 -15.05 -13.36
CA GLY A 8 -15.01 -14.42 -13.78
C GLY A 8 -16.20 -14.75 -12.88
N LYS A 9 -17.31 -14.04 -13.09
CA LYS A 9 -18.50 -14.11 -12.25
C LYS A 9 -19.03 -15.53 -12.09
N ASP A 10 -19.17 -16.27 -13.19
CA ASP A 10 -19.79 -17.60 -13.18
C ASP A 10 -18.86 -18.69 -12.61
N GLN A 11 -17.57 -18.43 -12.55
CA GLN A 11 -16.55 -19.36 -12.03
C GLN A 11 -16.21 -19.10 -10.56
N ALA A 12 -16.60 -17.95 -10.04
CA ALA A 12 -16.24 -17.53 -8.70
C ALA A 12 -16.99 -18.35 -7.64
N HIS A 13 -16.30 -18.59 -6.50
CA HIS A 13 -16.94 -19.17 -5.33
C HIS A 13 -18.12 -18.28 -4.85
N PRO A 14 -19.21 -18.82 -4.27
CA PRO A 14 -20.36 -18.05 -3.83
C PRO A 14 -20.04 -16.81 -3.00
N ASN A 15 -19.04 -16.89 -2.11
CA ASN A 15 -18.61 -15.74 -1.30
C ASN A 15 -18.06 -14.61 -2.17
N ALA A 16 -17.24 -14.92 -3.17
CA ALA A 16 -16.73 -13.93 -4.11
C ALA A 16 -17.83 -13.39 -5.03
N GLN A 17 -18.80 -14.24 -5.44
CA GLN A 17 -19.96 -13.79 -6.22
C GLN A 17 -20.80 -12.76 -5.46
N ALA A 18 -20.98 -12.93 -4.15
CA ALA A 18 -21.70 -11.96 -3.31
C ALA A 18 -21.01 -10.59 -3.33
N ILE A 19 -19.69 -10.56 -3.24
CA ILE A 19 -18.90 -9.32 -3.32
C ILE A 19 -18.93 -8.74 -4.74
N TYR A 20 -18.82 -9.59 -5.78
CA TYR A 20 -18.92 -9.14 -7.17
C TYR A 20 -20.24 -8.44 -7.46
N LYS A 21 -21.36 -8.98 -6.94
CA LYS A 21 -22.68 -8.36 -7.07
C LYS A 21 -22.72 -6.95 -6.48
N LEU A 22 -22.02 -6.71 -5.38
CA LEU A 22 -21.94 -5.38 -4.76
C LEU A 22 -21.09 -4.42 -5.59
N LEU A 23 -19.94 -4.88 -6.08
CA LEU A 23 -18.96 -4.03 -6.73
C LEU A 23 -19.19 -3.84 -8.23
N PHE A 24 -19.60 -4.90 -8.92
CA PHE A 24 -19.71 -4.94 -10.38
C PHE A 24 -21.15 -5.06 -10.88
N LYS A 25 -22.12 -5.22 -9.96
CA LYS A 25 -23.54 -5.39 -10.26
C LYS A 25 -23.77 -6.65 -11.13
N ASP A 26 -24.36 -6.48 -12.32
CA ASP A 26 -24.63 -7.58 -13.24
C ASP A 26 -23.48 -7.91 -14.20
N ARG A 27 -22.43 -7.07 -14.22
CA ARG A 27 -21.26 -7.23 -15.10
C ARG A 27 -20.38 -8.40 -14.65
N ASP A 28 -19.77 -9.08 -15.59
CA ASP A 28 -18.60 -9.92 -15.32
C ASP A 28 -17.35 -9.03 -15.19
N PRO A 29 -16.64 -9.06 -14.04
CA PRO A 29 -15.53 -8.14 -13.80
C PRO A 29 -14.29 -8.39 -14.68
N VAL A 30 -14.17 -9.58 -15.27
CA VAL A 30 -13.06 -9.90 -16.19
C VAL A 30 -13.34 -9.37 -17.59
N VAL A 31 -14.60 -9.48 -18.04
CA VAL A 31 -15.03 -9.02 -19.38
C VAL A 31 -15.27 -7.52 -19.39
N GLN A 32 -15.84 -6.99 -18.32
CA GLN A 32 -16.19 -5.57 -18.17
C GLN A 32 -15.60 -5.01 -16.87
N PRO A 33 -14.30 -4.77 -16.82
CA PRO A 33 -13.61 -4.29 -15.63
C PRO A 33 -14.05 -2.87 -15.25
N GLY A 34 -13.66 -2.46 -14.06
CA GLY A 34 -13.90 -1.12 -13.51
C GLY A 34 -14.77 -1.11 -12.28
N THR A 35 -14.32 -0.41 -11.26
CA THR A 35 -15.04 -0.16 -10.00
C THR A 35 -15.42 1.31 -9.88
N ASP A 36 -16.31 1.63 -8.97
CA ASP A 36 -16.73 3.02 -8.71
C ASP A 36 -15.60 3.88 -8.14
N THR A 37 -14.52 3.25 -7.64
CA THR A 37 -13.32 3.97 -7.18
C THR A 37 -12.28 4.19 -8.28
N GLY A 38 -12.59 3.78 -9.52
CA GLY A 38 -11.76 3.99 -10.71
C GLY A 38 -10.65 2.95 -10.90
N THR A 39 -10.64 1.86 -10.11
CA THR A 39 -9.71 0.74 -10.33
C THR A 39 -10.25 -0.25 -11.36
N PRO A 40 -9.40 -1.02 -12.06
CA PRO A 40 -9.84 -2.14 -12.90
C PRO A 40 -10.68 -3.17 -12.14
N GLY A 41 -10.39 -3.41 -10.87
CA GLY A 41 -11.07 -4.40 -10.04
C GLY A 41 -10.42 -5.78 -10.10
N ASN A 42 -9.23 -5.87 -10.66
CA ASN A 42 -8.54 -7.16 -10.81
C ASN A 42 -7.94 -7.70 -9.50
N TRP A 43 -7.84 -6.89 -8.46
CA TRP A 43 -7.57 -7.38 -7.11
C TRP A 43 -8.61 -8.44 -6.71
N TRP A 44 -9.89 -8.14 -6.92
CA TRP A 44 -11.00 -9.02 -6.55
C TRP A 44 -11.00 -10.31 -7.36
N THR A 45 -10.81 -10.20 -8.67
CA THR A 45 -10.83 -11.36 -9.57
C THR A 45 -9.62 -12.28 -9.42
N VAL A 46 -8.47 -11.73 -9.03
CA VAL A 46 -7.27 -12.52 -8.74
C VAL A 46 -7.35 -13.18 -7.37
N PHE A 47 -7.78 -12.49 -6.33
CA PHE A 47 -7.94 -13.09 -5.01
C PHE A 47 -8.98 -14.23 -5.00
N ALA A 48 -9.97 -14.17 -5.88
CA ALA A 48 -10.97 -15.22 -6.03
C ALA A 48 -10.41 -16.57 -6.50
N VAL A 49 -9.16 -16.64 -6.96
CA VAL A 49 -8.45 -17.90 -7.22
C VAL A 49 -8.35 -18.77 -5.97
N SER A 50 -8.25 -18.14 -4.80
CA SER A 50 -8.23 -18.80 -3.50
C SER A 50 -9.36 -18.29 -2.62
N PRO A 51 -10.50 -19.00 -2.53
CA PRO A 51 -11.64 -18.56 -1.75
C PRO A 51 -11.33 -18.26 -0.29
N ASP A 52 -10.50 -19.07 0.35
CA ASP A 52 -10.13 -18.87 1.76
C ASP A 52 -9.29 -17.60 1.94
N ALA A 53 -8.33 -17.32 1.04
CA ALA A 53 -7.54 -16.09 1.07
C ALA A 53 -8.42 -14.85 0.79
N PHE A 54 -9.38 -14.99 -0.12
CA PHE A 54 -10.36 -13.95 -0.43
C PHE A 54 -11.20 -13.60 0.81
N ASP A 55 -11.78 -14.62 1.46
CA ASP A 55 -12.61 -14.42 2.65
C ASP A 55 -11.83 -13.80 3.80
N HIS A 56 -10.60 -14.26 4.04
CA HIS A 56 -9.72 -13.69 5.04
C HIS A 56 -9.39 -12.21 4.76
N ALA A 57 -9.10 -11.87 3.52
CA ALA A 57 -8.81 -10.48 3.14
C ALA A 57 -10.05 -9.58 3.30
N VAL A 58 -11.24 -10.06 2.89
CA VAL A 58 -12.52 -9.34 3.08
C VAL A 58 -12.83 -9.15 4.57
N ALA A 59 -12.61 -10.18 5.40
CA ALA A 59 -12.77 -10.06 6.85
C ALA A 59 -11.81 -9.01 7.45
N GLY A 60 -10.57 -8.92 6.94
CA GLY A 60 -9.62 -7.87 7.31
C GLY A 60 -10.14 -6.46 6.97
N PHE A 61 -10.73 -6.27 5.80
CA PHE A 61 -11.35 -4.98 5.44
C PHE A 61 -12.55 -4.64 6.31
N GLN A 62 -13.37 -5.62 6.66
CA GLN A 62 -14.49 -5.44 7.58
C GLN A 62 -13.99 -5.08 9.00
N TYR A 63 -12.87 -5.66 9.43
CA TYR A 63 -12.29 -5.38 10.73
C TYR A 63 -12.02 -3.88 10.91
N TYR A 64 -11.31 -3.22 10.01
CA TYR A 64 -10.96 -1.80 10.19
C TYR A 64 -12.11 -0.84 9.87
N ARG A 65 -13.10 -1.24 9.09
CA ARG A 65 -14.32 -0.44 8.82
C ARG A 65 -15.32 -0.46 9.98
N GLY A 66 -15.26 -1.46 10.83
CA GLY A 66 -16.09 -1.55 12.03
C GLY A 66 -15.72 -0.49 13.09
N LYS A 67 -16.45 -0.48 14.18
CA LYS A 67 -16.13 0.39 15.32
C LYS A 67 -14.79 -0.01 15.92
N ARG A 68 -13.79 0.87 15.78
CA ARG A 68 -12.48 0.76 16.40
C ARG A 68 -12.29 1.90 17.40
N LYS A 69 -11.32 1.73 18.31
CA LYS A 69 -10.92 2.79 19.24
C LYS A 69 -10.04 3.82 18.53
N LEU A 70 -9.21 3.35 17.62
CA LEU A 70 -8.32 4.21 16.82
C LEU A 70 -9.14 5.18 15.97
N ASP A 71 -8.76 6.45 16.05
CA ASP A 71 -9.35 7.51 15.23
C ASP A 71 -9.22 7.18 13.73
N PRO A 72 -10.31 7.30 12.95
CA PRO A 72 -10.28 7.01 11.51
C PRO A 72 -9.27 7.83 10.71
N LYS A 73 -8.97 9.08 11.11
CA LYS A 73 -7.94 9.90 10.44
C LYS A 73 -6.56 9.31 10.65
N LEU A 74 -6.23 8.92 11.88
CA LEU A 74 -4.93 8.32 12.20
C LEU A 74 -4.76 6.96 11.51
N ARG A 75 -5.84 6.20 11.42
CA ARG A 75 -5.87 4.95 10.66
C ARG A 75 -5.53 5.18 9.19
N GLU A 76 -6.29 6.06 8.50
CA GLU A 76 -6.08 6.33 7.07
C GLU A 76 -4.70 6.93 6.81
N LEU A 77 -4.20 7.76 7.74
CA LEU A 77 -2.84 8.31 7.64
C LEU A 77 -1.78 7.20 7.62
N GLY A 78 -1.89 6.23 8.53
CA GLY A 78 -1.00 5.06 8.56
C GLY A 78 -1.13 4.19 7.31
N GLN A 79 -2.36 3.90 6.86
CA GLN A 79 -2.61 3.10 5.66
C GLN A 79 -2.06 3.76 4.38
N THR A 80 -2.31 5.06 4.23
CA THR A 80 -1.81 5.83 3.07
C THR A 80 -0.29 5.88 3.06
N ARG A 81 0.33 6.14 4.22
CA ARG A 81 1.81 6.15 4.34
C ARG A 81 2.41 4.77 4.06
N ALA A 82 1.77 3.69 4.51
CA ALA A 82 2.21 2.33 4.22
C ALA A 82 2.20 2.05 2.71
N GLY A 83 1.13 2.42 2.02
CA GLY A 83 1.02 2.29 0.56
C GLY A 83 2.12 3.05 -0.17
N TRP A 84 2.39 4.31 0.24
CA TRP A 84 3.48 5.10 -0.32
C TRP A 84 4.84 4.47 -0.03
N GLY A 85 5.08 4.06 1.22
CA GLY A 85 6.35 3.48 1.66
C GLY A 85 6.73 2.21 0.88
N ARG A 86 5.74 1.39 0.51
CA ARG A 86 5.94 0.22 -0.36
C ARG A 86 5.94 0.55 -1.85
N GLY A 87 5.64 1.78 -2.23
CA GLY A 87 5.53 2.17 -3.64
C GLY A 87 4.37 1.49 -4.36
N SER A 88 3.29 1.14 -3.64
CA SER A 88 2.06 0.63 -4.26
C SER A 88 1.17 1.80 -4.68
N GLN A 89 1.10 2.02 -5.98
CA GLN A 89 0.23 3.04 -6.56
C GLN A 89 -1.24 2.76 -6.23
N PHE A 90 -1.62 1.49 -6.22
CA PHE A 90 -2.96 1.06 -5.89
C PHE A 90 -3.34 1.42 -4.45
N VAL A 91 -2.60 0.92 -3.47
CA VAL A 91 -2.89 1.15 -2.05
C VAL A 91 -2.84 2.65 -1.74
N TYR A 92 -1.79 3.34 -2.15
CA TYR A 92 -1.65 4.78 -1.95
C TYR A 92 -2.85 5.56 -2.50
N SER A 93 -3.19 5.35 -3.78
CA SER A 93 -4.29 6.07 -4.44
C SER A 93 -5.65 5.82 -3.78
N GLN A 94 -5.95 4.57 -3.38
CA GLN A 94 -7.22 4.26 -2.73
C GLN A 94 -7.32 4.92 -1.34
N HIS A 95 -6.23 4.92 -0.59
CA HIS A 95 -6.21 5.52 0.75
C HIS A 95 -6.11 7.05 0.74
N CYS A 96 -5.59 7.69 -0.29
CA CYS A 96 -5.79 9.14 -0.50
C CYS A 96 -7.28 9.50 -0.60
N LYS A 97 -8.07 8.69 -1.33
CA LYS A 97 -9.52 8.90 -1.44
C LYS A 97 -10.23 8.70 -0.10
N ALA A 98 -9.88 7.60 0.60
CA ALA A 98 -10.44 7.31 1.93
C ALA A 98 -10.06 8.37 2.97
N SER A 99 -8.85 8.90 2.91
CA SER A 99 -8.35 9.98 3.77
C SER A 99 -9.20 11.25 3.68
N ARG A 100 -9.62 11.62 2.46
CA ARG A 100 -10.59 12.73 2.27
C ARG A 100 -11.91 12.44 2.97
N GLY A 101 -12.40 11.22 2.85
CA GLY A 101 -13.65 10.76 3.46
C GLY A 101 -13.67 10.84 4.99
N VAL A 102 -12.51 10.73 5.64
CA VAL A 102 -12.39 10.87 7.11
C VAL A 102 -11.94 12.27 7.54
N GLY A 103 -11.75 13.20 6.59
CA GLY A 103 -11.50 14.62 6.87
C GLY A 103 -10.02 14.99 7.06
N LEU A 104 -9.09 14.26 6.45
CA LEU A 104 -7.74 14.77 6.22
C LEU A 104 -7.79 15.85 5.13
N SER A 105 -7.01 16.93 5.31
CA SER A 105 -6.92 18.00 4.32
C SER A 105 -6.12 17.59 3.10
N GLU A 106 -6.32 18.28 1.97
CA GLU A 106 -5.49 18.05 0.77
C GLU A 106 -4.01 18.29 1.05
N GLU A 107 -3.69 19.30 1.84
CA GLU A 107 -2.31 19.57 2.25
C GLU A 107 -1.71 18.38 3.02
N GLN A 108 -2.44 17.82 3.97
CA GLN A 108 -2.01 16.64 4.70
C GLN A 108 -1.79 15.43 3.75
N ILE A 109 -2.75 15.17 2.85
CA ILE A 109 -2.66 14.03 1.92
C ILE A 109 -1.47 14.19 0.97
N GLN A 110 -1.27 15.36 0.40
CA GLN A 110 -0.16 15.64 -0.52
C GLN A 110 1.20 15.65 0.16
N SER A 111 1.25 15.96 1.47
CA SER A 111 2.47 15.99 2.26
C SER A 111 2.91 14.62 2.78
N ILE A 112 2.10 13.56 2.66
CA ILE A 112 2.47 12.20 3.11
C ILE A 112 3.84 11.74 2.58
N PRO A 113 4.22 11.96 1.31
CA PRO A 113 5.53 11.59 0.80
C PRO A 113 6.72 12.22 1.53
N HIS A 114 6.56 13.45 2.03
CA HIS A 114 7.61 14.26 2.66
C HIS A 114 7.17 14.81 4.03
N TRP A 115 6.38 14.04 4.75
CA TRP A 115 5.77 14.42 6.02
C TRP A 115 6.77 14.95 7.05
N GLN A 116 8.03 14.53 6.98
CA GLN A 116 9.08 14.89 7.92
C GLN A 116 9.33 16.41 7.99
N VAL A 117 9.16 17.09 6.84
CA VAL A 117 9.38 18.54 6.69
C VAL A 117 8.07 19.32 6.54
N ALA A 118 6.92 18.66 6.56
CA ALA A 118 5.62 19.31 6.47
C ALA A 118 5.16 19.83 7.85
N GLU A 119 4.50 20.97 7.86
CA GLU A 119 4.04 21.63 9.10
C GLU A 119 2.56 21.33 9.42
N CYS A 120 1.81 20.73 8.48
CA CYS A 120 0.36 20.52 8.58
C CYS A 120 -0.05 19.39 9.55
N TYR A 121 0.88 18.65 10.14
CA TYR A 121 0.58 17.53 11.01
C TYR A 121 0.71 17.86 12.49
N SER A 122 -0.30 17.47 13.25
CA SER A 122 -0.28 17.50 14.72
C SER A 122 0.76 16.54 15.31
N PRO A 123 1.14 16.68 16.57
CA PRO A 123 2.09 15.77 17.23
C PRO A 123 1.71 14.30 17.16
N VAL A 124 0.43 13.95 17.30
CA VAL A 124 -0.03 12.55 17.20
C VAL A 124 0.05 12.02 15.77
N GLU A 125 -0.30 12.83 14.78
CA GLU A 125 -0.21 12.46 13.36
C GLU A 125 1.24 12.24 12.96
N ARG A 126 2.17 13.08 13.41
CA ARG A 126 3.61 12.88 13.19
C ARG A 126 4.13 11.61 13.85
N ALA A 127 3.65 11.28 15.05
CA ALA A 127 4.01 10.04 15.74
C ALA A 127 3.51 8.80 14.98
N VAL A 128 2.29 8.84 14.43
CA VAL A 128 1.72 7.78 13.58
C VAL A 128 2.54 7.59 12.30
N LEU A 129 2.91 8.67 11.62
CA LEU A 129 3.73 8.63 10.39
C LEU A 129 5.12 8.05 10.67
N ALA A 130 5.79 8.50 11.74
CA ALA A 130 7.09 7.98 12.14
C ALA A 130 7.02 6.49 12.54
N TYR A 131 5.97 6.11 13.25
CA TYR A 131 5.71 4.72 13.61
C TYR A 131 5.51 3.85 12.36
N THR A 132 4.71 4.32 11.44
CA THR A 132 4.47 3.63 10.15
C THR A 132 5.76 3.46 9.35
N ASP A 133 6.62 4.47 9.30
CA ASP A 133 7.93 4.36 8.64
C ASP A 133 8.82 3.30 9.30
N GLY A 134 8.84 3.24 10.62
CA GLY A 134 9.56 2.20 11.35
C GLY A 134 9.05 0.78 11.02
N MET A 135 7.73 0.62 10.90
CA MET A 135 7.12 -0.65 10.52
C MET A 135 7.44 -1.05 9.07
N VAL A 136 7.22 -0.14 8.12
CA VAL A 136 7.21 -0.44 6.69
C VAL A 136 8.60 -0.32 6.06
N LEU A 137 9.32 0.77 6.34
CA LEU A 137 10.61 1.06 5.71
C LEU A 137 11.79 0.41 6.44
N GLN A 138 11.63 0.15 7.75
CA GLN A 138 12.70 -0.41 8.59
C GLN A 138 12.43 -1.86 9.02
N GLY A 139 11.46 -2.54 8.41
CA GLY A 139 11.17 -3.95 8.69
C GLY A 139 10.70 -4.22 10.12
N GLY A 140 9.87 -3.33 10.68
CA GLY A 140 9.33 -3.46 12.03
C GLY A 140 10.24 -2.94 13.15
N ARG A 141 11.41 -2.38 12.81
CA ARG A 141 12.32 -1.79 13.81
C ARG A 141 11.90 -0.36 14.13
N VAL A 142 10.99 -0.21 15.08
CA VAL A 142 10.56 1.10 15.60
C VAL A 142 11.44 1.49 16.77
N ALA A 143 12.12 2.64 16.67
CA ALA A 143 12.96 3.14 17.76
C ALA A 143 12.10 3.47 19.00
N ASP A 144 12.64 3.21 20.19
CA ASP A 144 11.93 3.42 21.48
C ASP A 144 11.41 4.84 21.63
N GLY A 145 12.14 5.86 21.14
CA GLY A 145 11.71 7.25 21.17
C GLY A 145 10.45 7.51 20.33
N ILE A 146 10.31 6.84 19.18
CA ILE A 146 9.10 6.93 18.33
C ILE A 146 7.94 6.26 19.04
N PHE A 147 8.16 5.06 19.59
CA PHE A 147 7.14 4.33 20.33
C PHE A 147 6.68 5.11 21.57
N ALA A 148 7.61 5.71 22.32
CA ALA A 148 7.30 6.56 23.46
C ALA A 148 6.50 7.82 23.07
N ALA A 149 6.79 8.42 21.91
CA ALA A 149 6.00 9.55 21.40
C ALA A 149 4.55 9.13 21.07
N LEU A 150 4.38 7.94 20.44
CA LEU A 150 3.06 7.38 20.13
C LEU A 150 2.25 7.11 21.40
N LYS A 151 2.89 6.52 22.41
CA LYS A 151 2.29 6.21 23.73
C LYS A 151 1.79 7.43 24.51
N LYS A 152 2.28 8.63 24.21
CA LYS A 152 1.75 9.88 24.83
C LYS A 152 0.35 10.22 24.36
N HIS A 153 -0.07 9.70 23.24
CA HIS A 153 -1.31 10.08 22.56
C HIS A 153 -2.30 8.92 22.43
N LEU A 154 -1.83 7.68 22.31
CA LEU A 154 -2.65 6.52 22.05
C LEU A 154 -2.55 5.48 23.18
N SER A 155 -3.69 4.85 23.45
CA SER A 155 -3.78 3.69 24.36
C SER A 155 -3.17 2.45 23.71
N ASP A 156 -2.92 1.40 24.49
CA ASP A 156 -2.45 0.11 23.99
C ASP A 156 -3.38 -0.53 22.97
N VAL A 157 -4.69 -0.32 23.12
CA VAL A 157 -5.69 -0.82 22.16
C VAL A 157 -5.55 -0.10 20.82
N GLU A 158 -5.44 1.22 20.83
CA GLU A 158 -5.30 2.02 19.60
C GLU A 158 -3.97 1.73 18.91
N ILE A 159 -2.88 1.55 19.66
CA ILE A 159 -1.58 1.16 19.10
C ILE A 159 -1.65 -0.23 18.48
N MET A 160 -2.30 -1.19 19.14
CA MET A 160 -2.50 -2.53 18.57
C MET A 160 -3.32 -2.49 17.29
N GLU A 161 -4.42 -1.73 17.27
CA GLU A 161 -5.25 -1.55 16.08
C GLU A 161 -4.45 -0.89 14.95
N LEU A 162 -3.68 0.16 15.23
CA LEU A 162 -2.80 0.82 14.26
C LEU A 162 -1.75 -0.15 13.70
N THR A 163 -1.07 -0.87 14.59
CA THR A 163 -0.03 -1.84 14.21
C THR A 163 -0.57 -2.91 13.26
N TYR A 164 -1.71 -3.51 13.64
CA TYR A 164 -2.35 -4.55 12.85
C TYR A 164 -2.79 -4.04 11.47
N ILE A 165 -3.43 -2.87 11.44
CA ILE A 165 -3.94 -2.27 10.21
C ILE A 165 -2.80 -1.85 9.28
N VAL A 166 -1.77 -1.19 9.80
CA VAL A 166 -0.57 -0.82 9.00
C VAL A 166 0.11 -2.06 8.44
N GLY A 167 0.30 -3.11 9.27
CA GLY A 167 0.89 -4.38 8.82
C GLY A 167 0.06 -5.07 7.74
N MET A 168 -1.27 -5.04 7.86
CA MET A 168 -2.17 -5.59 6.84
C MET A 168 -2.03 -4.84 5.50
N TYR A 169 -1.93 -3.50 5.53
CA TYR A 169 -1.79 -2.71 4.30
C TYR A 169 -0.37 -2.76 3.72
N ASP A 170 0.65 -2.95 4.54
CA ASP A 170 1.98 -3.30 4.07
C ASP A 170 1.98 -4.61 3.29
N MET A 171 1.32 -5.65 3.82
CA MET A 171 1.11 -6.93 3.15
C MET A 171 0.33 -6.77 1.84
N HIS A 172 -0.80 -6.04 1.84
CA HIS A 172 -1.60 -5.82 0.64
C HIS A 172 -0.84 -5.05 -0.44
N ALA A 173 -0.03 -4.06 -0.06
CA ALA A 173 0.82 -3.32 -0.99
C ALA A 173 1.86 -4.24 -1.65
N MET A 174 2.53 -5.11 -0.87
CA MET A 174 3.46 -6.09 -1.41
C MET A 174 2.78 -7.09 -2.35
N ILE A 175 1.60 -7.62 -1.97
CA ILE A 175 0.83 -8.55 -2.80
C ILE A 175 0.43 -7.88 -4.12
N SER A 176 -0.09 -6.65 -4.07
CA SER A 176 -0.53 -5.92 -5.25
C SER A 176 0.61 -5.69 -6.24
N LYS A 177 1.78 -5.26 -5.78
CA LYS A 177 2.98 -5.12 -6.62
C LYS A 177 3.46 -6.47 -7.16
N THR A 178 3.55 -7.48 -6.30
CA THR A 178 4.04 -8.81 -6.69
C THR A 178 3.18 -9.44 -7.78
N LEU A 179 1.87 -9.30 -7.68
CA LEU A 179 0.90 -9.89 -8.61
C LEU A 179 0.47 -8.93 -9.73
N ARG A 180 0.99 -7.69 -9.74
CA ARG A 180 0.67 -6.63 -10.70
C ARG A 180 -0.83 -6.34 -10.75
N LEU A 181 -1.40 -6.06 -9.58
CA LEU A 181 -2.83 -5.78 -9.44
C LEU A 181 -3.11 -4.29 -9.58
N GLU A 182 -4.27 -3.98 -10.10
CA GLU A 182 -4.80 -2.63 -10.23
C GLU A 182 -3.80 -1.70 -10.95
N TYR A 183 -3.32 -0.66 -10.28
CA TYR A 183 -2.35 0.31 -10.82
C TYR A 183 -0.88 -0.14 -10.63
N ASP A 184 -0.64 -1.29 -10.00
CA ASP A 184 0.70 -1.81 -9.71
C ASP A 184 1.26 -2.70 -10.84
N ASP A 185 0.63 -2.68 -12.03
CA ASP A 185 1.18 -3.30 -13.25
C ASP A 185 2.21 -2.37 -13.91
N VAL A 186 3.24 -2.06 -13.17
CA VAL A 186 4.37 -1.24 -13.61
C VAL A 186 5.67 -2.02 -13.49
N ASP A 187 6.62 -1.72 -14.36
CA ASP A 187 7.95 -2.33 -14.30
C ASP A 187 8.89 -1.38 -13.55
N ASP A 188 9.10 -1.67 -12.27
CA ASP A 188 10.02 -0.94 -11.40
C ASP A 188 11.27 -1.77 -11.04
N ARG A 189 11.53 -2.83 -11.80
CA ARG A 189 12.66 -3.71 -11.54
C ARG A 189 13.97 -3.01 -11.83
N ILE A 190 14.94 -3.23 -10.96
CA ILE A 190 16.32 -2.85 -11.22
C ILE A 190 16.88 -3.78 -12.30
N VAL A 191 17.36 -3.21 -13.38
CA VAL A 191 17.98 -3.94 -14.48
C VAL A 191 19.37 -3.36 -14.76
N GLU A 192 20.27 -4.20 -15.23
CA GLU A 192 21.56 -3.72 -15.71
C GLU A 192 21.37 -2.84 -16.94
N VAL A 193 21.98 -1.65 -16.91
CA VAL A 193 22.09 -0.79 -18.09
C VAL A 193 23.39 -1.17 -18.80
N ALA A 194 23.25 -1.78 -19.96
CA ALA A 194 24.42 -2.22 -20.72
C ALA A 194 25.32 -1.04 -21.10
N ALA A 195 26.63 -1.23 -20.94
CA ALA A 195 27.60 -0.26 -21.41
C ALA A 195 27.63 -0.23 -22.96
N PRO A 196 27.97 0.91 -23.59
CA PRO A 196 28.20 0.96 -25.04
C PRO A 196 29.25 -0.06 -25.46
N THR A 197 29.10 -0.59 -26.67
CA THR A 197 30.06 -1.54 -27.26
C THR A 197 31.49 -0.95 -27.23
N GLY A 198 32.44 -1.69 -26.69
CA GLY A 198 33.84 -1.27 -26.57
C GLY A 198 34.16 -0.46 -25.31
N ALA A 199 33.17 -0.13 -24.47
CA ALA A 199 33.41 0.51 -23.19
C ALA A 199 34.13 -0.42 -22.19
N SER A 200 34.94 0.14 -21.30
CA SER A 200 35.51 -0.61 -20.19
C SER A 200 34.42 -1.09 -19.23
N SER A 201 34.52 -2.35 -18.79
CA SER A 201 33.68 -2.91 -17.74
C SER A 201 34.10 -2.47 -16.32
N ASP A 202 35.22 -1.75 -16.21
CA ASP A 202 35.80 -1.31 -14.94
C ASP A 202 35.98 0.21 -14.95
N VAL A 203 35.12 0.92 -14.21
CA VAL A 203 35.15 2.39 -14.08
C VAL A 203 36.49 2.85 -13.49
N MET A 204 37.12 2.09 -12.59
CA MET A 204 38.36 2.47 -11.96
C MET A 204 39.54 2.45 -12.95
N ARG A 205 39.51 1.65 -14.00
CA ARG A 205 40.52 1.70 -15.08
C ARG A 205 40.54 3.04 -15.80
N MET A 206 39.44 3.73 -15.94
CA MET A 206 39.39 5.07 -16.54
C MET A 206 40.14 6.09 -15.67
N VAL A 207 40.01 6.01 -14.35
CA VAL A 207 40.69 6.88 -13.38
C VAL A 207 42.20 6.59 -13.34
N ASP A 208 42.61 5.34 -13.49
CA ASP A 208 44.04 4.95 -13.47
C ASP A 208 44.79 5.35 -14.77
N GLN A 209 44.09 5.53 -15.87
CA GLN A 209 44.68 6.01 -17.13
C GLN A 209 45.00 7.51 -17.09
N GLU A 210 44.16 8.34 -16.45
CA GLU A 210 44.44 9.79 -16.28
C GLU A 210 45.63 10.09 -15.39
N LYS A 211 46.07 9.15 -14.54
CA LYS A 211 47.27 9.31 -13.67
C LYS A 211 48.60 8.98 -14.37
N LYS A 212 48.56 8.53 -15.62
CA LYS A 212 49.74 8.12 -16.39
C LYS A 212 50.12 9.09 -17.51
N GLU A 213 49.32 10.14 -17.75
CA GLU A 213 49.63 11.29 -18.57
C GLU A 213 50.06 12.49 -17.70
#